data_1631dbf8725d305041fc4a0a21e6b3ad
#
_entry.id   1631dbf8725d305041fc4a0a21e6b3ad
#
_cell.length_a   1.000
_cell.length_b   1.000
_cell.length_c   1.000
_cell.angle_alpha   90.00
_cell.angle_beta   90.00
_cell.angle_gamma   90.00
#
_symmetry.space_group_name_H-M   'P 1'
#
loop_
_entity.id
_entity.type
_entity.pdbx_description
1 polymer ?
#
loop_
_entity_poly.entity_id
_entity_poly.type
_entity_poly.pdbx_seq_one_letter_code
_entity_poly.pdbx_strand_id
1 'polypeptide(L)'
;MNQLLLSICFLITFITSTYAADQTLANPRTMKFPELNFQIPKAERVVLECGMPVYLLRDTELPIINMTAMVKAGSVYEPAAQTGLAGMAGAVMRSGGAGGMTPEQMDDELEFMASSVESGIGADMGTVSLTALKKNFSRTLQIFSQVLLHPDFSEKRLEIARRQAIEGLRRQNDDPKEIAGREINRAIYAGHPLGEVTTFASIASITRQDVVAFHRRFYRLDNMILAVSGDFDRTALLKELNAVFKTEKSRTALALPEVPQPQQRLQGEVLYGKKDVNQTVIRMGHLGLSKDSPDIYAVRLLDYILGGSFTSRLTMEIRTNQGLAYNVGSHXXXXRNPPLKRLT
;
A
#
# COMPACT_ATOMS: atom_id res chain seq x y z
N MET A 1 -21.00 55.99 45.60
CA MET A 1 -21.03 55.70 44.14
C MET A 1 -20.24 54.43 43.80
N ASN A 2 -19.06 54.22 44.38
CA ASN A 2 -18.25 53.03 44.05
C ASN A 2 -18.79 51.68 44.55
N GLN A 3 -19.45 51.65 45.70
CA GLN A 3 -20.02 50.39 46.24
C GLN A 3 -21.22 49.91 45.45
N LEU A 4 -22.02 50.80 44.87
CA LEU A 4 -23.19 50.43 44.05
C LEU A 4 -22.74 49.85 42.73
N LEU A 5 -21.66 50.39 42.11
CA LEU A 5 -21.10 49.89 40.87
C LEU A 5 -20.47 48.48 41.04
N LEU A 6 -19.79 48.24 42.17
CA LEU A 6 -19.23 46.90 42.48
C LEU A 6 -20.31 45.84 42.64
N SER A 7 -21.41 46.18 43.30
CA SER A 7 -22.55 45.28 43.48
C SER A 7 -23.25 44.95 42.16
N ILE A 8 -23.36 45.88 41.27
CA ILE A 8 -23.97 45.69 39.92
C ILE A 8 -23.06 44.79 39.06
N CYS A 9 -21.73 44.98 39.10
CA CYS A 9 -20.77 44.14 38.39
C CYS A 9 -20.84 42.71 38.91
N PHE A 10 -20.96 42.47 40.24
CA PHE A 10 -21.07 41.15 40.83
C PHE A 10 -22.37 40.46 40.45
N LEU A 11 -23.45 41.20 40.31
CA LEU A 11 -24.75 40.64 39.90
C LEU A 11 -24.75 40.21 38.43
N ILE A 12 -24.09 40.98 37.55
CA ILE A 12 -23.98 40.71 36.12
C ILE A 12 -23.11 39.46 35.88
N THR A 13 -22.00 39.28 36.64
CA THR A 13 -21.18 38.08 36.52
C THR A 13 -21.90 36.83 37.01
N PHE A 14 -22.82 36.93 37.96
CA PHE A 14 -23.60 35.76 38.44
C PHE A 14 -24.69 35.35 37.42
N ILE A 15 -25.25 36.30 36.67
CA ILE A 15 -26.26 36.01 35.65
C ILE A 15 -25.66 35.36 34.42
N THR A 16 -24.42 35.71 34.05
CA THR A 16 -23.75 35.09 32.90
C THR A 16 -23.30 33.65 33.20
N SER A 17 -23.05 33.30 34.48
CA SER A 17 -22.64 31.94 34.85
C SER A 17 -23.79 30.93 34.80
N THR A 18 -25.05 31.38 34.86
CA THR A 18 -26.19 30.47 34.82
C THR A 18 -26.65 30.11 33.41
N TYR A 19 -26.20 30.84 32.38
CA TYR A 19 -26.55 30.49 31.00
C TYR A 19 -25.62 29.43 30.37
N ALA A 20 -24.55 29.03 31.05
CA ALA A 20 -23.58 28.06 30.54
C ALA A 20 -23.86 26.61 30.97
N ALA A 21 -24.94 26.36 31.72
CA ALA A 21 -25.06 25.08 32.45
C ALA A 21 -26.19 24.15 31.98
N ASP A 22 -26.80 24.38 30.83
CA ASP A 22 -27.83 23.44 30.37
C ASP A 22 -27.60 22.98 28.93
N GLN A 23 -26.38 22.54 28.63
CA GLN A 23 -26.22 21.58 27.54
C GLN A 23 -26.43 20.19 28.16
N THR A 24 -27.67 19.79 28.32
CA THR A 24 -28.00 18.41 28.57
C THR A 24 -27.32 17.58 27.48
N LEU A 25 -26.27 16.87 27.83
CA LEU A 25 -25.62 15.94 26.91
C LEU A 25 -26.69 15.01 26.34
N ALA A 26 -26.99 15.19 25.08
CA ALA A 26 -28.03 14.39 24.43
C ALA A 26 -27.67 12.91 24.56
N ASN A 27 -28.61 12.11 25.04
CA ASN A 27 -28.40 10.68 25.20
C ASN A 27 -28.14 10.07 23.81
N PRO A 28 -26.96 9.46 23.58
CA PRO A 28 -26.64 8.90 22.26
C PRO A 28 -27.67 7.88 21.75
N ARG A 29 -28.38 7.21 22.66
CA ARG A 29 -29.40 6.21 22.31
C ARG A 29 -30.69 6.85 21.77
N THR A 30 -30.93 8.11 22.06
CA THR A 30 -32.14 8.83 21.61
C THR A 30 -31.84 9.89 20.56
N MET A 31 -30.57 10.09 20.23
CA MET A 31 -30.19 11.05 19.19
C MET A 31 -30.71 10.59 17.84
N LYS A 32 -31.37 11.52 17.14
CA LYS A 32 -31.80 11.30 15.76
C LYS A 32 -30.82 12.00 14.85
N PHE A 33 -30.25 11.25 13.93
CA PHE A 33 -29.33 11.78 12.92
C PHE A 33 -30.06 11.83 11.57
N PRO A 34 -29.76 12.82 10.75
CA PRO A 34 -30.30 12.82 9.37
C PRO A 34 -29.81 11.57 8.62
N GLU A 35 -30.58 11.13 7.66
CA GLU A 35 -30.16 10.02 6.81
C GLU A 35 -28.82 10.34 6.15
N LEU A 36 -27.92 9.37 6.15
CA LEU A 36 -26.59 9.50 5.57
C LEU A 36 -26.73 9.59 4.05
N ASN A 37 -26.58 10.77 3.49
CA ASN A 37 -26.57 10.99 2.05
C ASN A 37 -25.14 11.09 1.57
N PHE A 38 -24.48 9.93 1.44
CA PHE A 38 -23.09 9.85 0.99
C PHE A 38 -23.03 9.38 -0.45
N GLN A 39 -22.43 10.20 -1.30
CA GLN A 39 -22.15 9.83 -2.70
C GLN A 39 -20.66 9.54 -2.84
N ILE A 40 -20.35 8.32 -3.25
CA ILE A 40 -18.97 7.92 -3.50
C ILE A 40 -18.43 8.75 -4.67
N PRO A 41 -17.36 9.52 -4.48
CA PRO A 41 -16.76 10.26 -5.59
C PRO A 41 -16.32 9.32 -6.71
N LYS A 42 -16.61 9.68 -7.94
CA LYS A 42 -16.24 8.88 -9.12
C LYS A 42 -15.05 9.50 -9.82
N ALA A 43 -13.97 8.75 -9.93
CA ALA A 43 -12.81 9.18 -10.68
C ALA A 43 -13.14 9.21 -12.18
N GLU A 44 -12.73 10.27 -12.84
CA GLU A 44 -12.79 10.38 -14.30
C GLU A 44 -11.69 9.53 -14.92
N ARG A 45 -12.03 8.68 -15.90
CA ARG A 45 -11.02 7.92 -16.66
C ARG A 45 -10.70 8.64 -17.96
N VAL A 46 -9.42 8.92 -18.18
CA VAL A 46 -8.89 9.53 -19.41
C VAL A 46 -7.78 8.62 -19.94
N VAL A 47 -7.50 8.68 -21.24
CA VAL A 47 -6.36 7.97 -21.84
C VAL A 47 -5.43 9.02 -22.42
N LEU A 48 -4.15 8.99 -22.06
CA LEU A 48 -3.12 9.88 -22.58
C LEU A 48 -2.79 9.53 -24.04
N GLU A 49 -2.12 10.44 -24.73
CA GLU A 49 -1.70 10.25 -26.13
C GLU A 49 -0.81 9.01 -26.32
N CYS A 50 -0.04 8.63 -25.30
CA CYS A 50 0.79 7.41 -25.31
C CYS A 50 -0.03 6.12 -25.10
N GLY A 51 -1.35 6.22 -24.81
CA GLY A 51 -2.23 5.08 -24.56
C GLY A 51 -2.41 4.70 -23.09
N MET A 52 -1.73 5.36 -22.17
CA MET A 52 -1.77 5.04 -20.75
C MET A 52 -3.08 5.54 -20.11
N PRO A 53 -3.84 4.68 -19.41
CA PRO A 53 -5.04 5.12 -18.68
C PRO A 53 -4.66 5.95 -17.44
N VAL A 54 -5.41 7.03 -17.23
CA VAL A 54 -5.28 7.90 -16.04
C VAL A 54 -6.65 8.06 -15.38
N TYR A 55 -6.68 7.90 -14.08
CA TYR A 55 -7.87 8.12 -13.26
C TYR A 55 -7.70 9.42 -12.47
N LEU A 56 -8.63 10.35 -12.63
CA LEU A 56 -8.55 11.70 -12.07
C LEU A 56 -9.66 11.89 -11.04
N LEU A 57 -9.29 12.33 -9.85
CA LEU A 57 -10.25 12.69 -8.79
C LEU A 57 -9.88 14.07 -8.25
N ARG A 58 -10.58 15.10 -8.72
CA ARG A 58 -10.29 16.48 -8.28
C ARG A 58 -10.83 16.71 -6.87
N ASP A 59 -9.97 17.22 -6.01
CA ASP A 59 -10.28 17.60 -4.63
C ASP A 59 -9.48 18.85 -4.29
N THR A 60 -10.18 19.92 -3.93
CA THR A 60 -9.57 21.24 -3.71
C THR A 60 -9.54 21.65 -2.24
N GLU A 61 -9.79 20.72 -1.32
CA GLU A 61 -9.76 21.04 0.12
C GLU A 61 -8.36 21.48 0.56
N LEU A 62 -7.33 20.84 0.02
CA LEU A 62 -5.93 21.17 0.31
C LEU A 62 -5.17 21.41 -1.00
N PRO A 63 -4.18 22.32 -1.02
CA PRO A 63 -3.38 22.58 -2.22
C PRO A 63 -2.31 21.49 -2.43
N ILE A 64 -2.74 20.23 -2.46
CA ILE A 64 -1.87 19.07 -2.57
C ILE A 64 -2.33 18.23 -3.78
N ILE A 65 -1.36 17.63 -4.49
CA ILE A 65 -1.63 16.66 -5.54
C ILE A 65 -0.91 15.36 -5.15
N ASN A 66 -1.66 14.27 -5.17
CA ASN A 66 -1.15 12.92 -5.02
C ASN A 66 -1.26 12.20 -6.35
N MET A 67 -0.22 11.47 -6.72
CA MET A 67 -0.23 10.67 -7.94
C MET A 67 0.43 9.32 -7.68
N THR A 68 -0.14 8.25 -8.25
CA THR A 68 0.44 6.91 -8.14
C THR A 68 0.39 6.22 -9.50
N ALA A 69 1.55 5.78 -9.96
CA ALA A 69 1.65 4.83 -11.05
C ALA A 69 1.57 3.42 -10.46
N MET A 70 0.66 2.61 -10.99
CA MET A 70 0.52 1.20 -10.64
C MET A 70 0.91 0.37 -11.86
N VAL A 71 1.93 -0.47 -11.69
CA VAL A 71 2.56 -1.26 -12.74
C VAL A 71 2.31 -2.74 -12.46
N LYS A 72 1.90 -3.51 -13.46
CA LYS A 72 1.79 -4.98 -13.32
C LYS A 72 3.19 -5.58 -13.28
N ALA A 73 3.78 -5.60 -12.08
CA ALA A 73 5.13 -6.10 -11.80
C ALA A 73 5.12 -6.62 -10.36
N GLY A 74 5.85 -7.70 -10.10
CA GLY A 74 5.84 -8.22 -8.73
C GLY A 74 6.70 -9.46 -8.58
N SER A 75 6.85 -9.89 -7.34
CA SER A 75 7.65 -11.09 -7.03
C SER A 75 7.07 -12.37 -7.67
N VAL A 76 5.77 -12.37 -8.01
CA VAL A 76 5.17 -13.52 -8.74
C VAL A 76 5.81 -13.76 -10.12
N TYR A 77 6.56 -12.79 -10.64
CA TYR A 77 7.23 -12.88 -11.93
C TYR A 77 8.75 -13.10 -11.82
N GLU A 78 9.26 -13.26 -10.59
CA GLU A 78 10.69 -13.51 -10.37
C GLU A 78 11.07 -14.92 -10.79
N PRO A 79 12.31 -15.12 -11.27
CA PRO A 79 12.84 -16.49 -11.34
C PRO A 79 12.98 -17.08 -9.93
N ALA A 80 12.65 -18.35 -9.77
CA ALA A 80 12.71 -19.02 -8.45
C ALA A 80 14.12 -18.96 -7.80
N ALA A 81 15.17 -18.91 -8.63
CA ALA A 81 16.54 -18.77 -8.14
C ALA A 81 16.89 -17.36 -7.65
N GLN A 82 16.04 -16.34 -7.96
CA GLN A 82 16.29 -14.94 -7.66
C GLN A 82 15.14 -14.33 -6.84
N THR A 83 14.55 -15.10 -5.92
CA THR A 83 13.52 -14.57 -5.03
C THR A 83 14.07 -13.37 -4.25
N GLY A 84 13.32 -12.26 -4.26
CA GLY A 84 13.74 -10.98 -3.69
C GLY A 84 14.15 -9.95 -4.74
N LEU A 85 14.24 -10.32 -6.03
CA LEU A 85 14.61 -9.42 -7.12
C LEU A 85 13.65 -8.23 -7.23
N ALA A 86 12.34 -8.48 -7.19
CA ALA A 86 11.34 -7.42 -7.29
C ALA A 86 11.46 -6.44 -6.11
N GLY A 87 11.60 -6.97 -4.89
CA GLY A 87 11.78 -6.14 -3.71
C GLY A 87 13.03 -5.27 -3.79
N MET A 88 14.16 -5.85 -4.20
CA MET A 88 15.41 -5.10 -4.39
C MET A 88 15.27 -4.05 -5.51
N ALA A 89 14.63 -4.40 -6.62
CA ALA A 89 14.39 -3.45 -7.72
C ALA A 89 13.55 -2.27 -7.23
N GLY A 90 12.45 -2.56 -6.52
CA GLY A 90 11.58 -1.51 -5.95
C GLY A 90 12.32 -0.59 -4.98
N ALA A 91 13.15 -1.17 -4.11
CA ALA A 91 13.92 -0.41 -3.11
C ALA A 91 14.98 0.51 -3.76
N VAL A 92 15.62 0.04 -4.84
CA VAL A 92 16.73 0.78 -5.45
C VAL A 92 16.27 1.70 -6.59
N MET A 93 15.04 1.56 -7.06
CA MET A 93 14.51 2.36 -8.16
C MET A 93 14.57 3.86 -7.85
N ARG A 94 14.14 4.25 -6.65
CA ARG A 94 14.20 5.65 -6.18
C ARG A 94 15.53 5.95 -5.49
N SER A 95 15.95 5.07 -4.57
CA SER A 95 17.14 5.31 -3.76
C SER A 95 18.45 5.17 -4.56
N GLY A 96 18.40 4.64 -5.76
CA GLY A 96 19.59 4.46 -6.63
C GLY A 96 19.90 5.66 -7.53
N GLY A 97 19.10 6.72 -7.44
CA GLY A 97 19.19 7.85 -8.37
C GLY A 97 18.38 7.63 -9.64
N ALA A 98 18.06 8.68 -10.36
CA ALA A 98 17.27 8.59 -11.58
C ALA A 98 17.50 9.79 -12.47
N GLY A 99 17.58 9.55 -13.79
CA GLY A 99 17.73 10.60 -14.77
C GLY A 99 19.01 11.43 -14.59
N GLY A 100 20.07 10.84 -14.05
CA GLY A 100 21.33 11.51 -13.79
C GLY A 100 21.39 12.28 -12.46
N MET A 101 20.29 12.37 -11.72
CA MET A 101 20.30 12.93 -10.35
C MET A 101 20.80 11.87 -9.36
N THR A 102 21.76 12.25 -8.52
CA THR A 102 22.17 11.36 -7.43
C THR A 102 21.05 11.24 -6.39
N PRO A 103 21.06 10.18 -5.58
CA PRO A 103 20.09 10.07 -4.48
C PRO A 103 20.05 11.30 -3.58
N GLU A 104 21.23 11.83 -3.23
CA GLU A 104 21.37 12.99 -2.34
C GLU A 104 20.76 14.25 -2.97
N GLN A 105 21.05 14.49 -4.27
CA GLN A 105 20.45 15.63 -4.99
C GLN A 105 18.92 15.53 -5.02
N MET A 106 18.42 14.31 -5.22
CA MET A 106 16.96 14.06 -5.28
C MET A 106 16.33 14.27 -3.88
N ASP A 107 16.99 13.79 -2.83
CA ASP A 107 16.52 13.97 -1.45
C ASP A 107 16.46 15.45 -1.08
N ASP A 108 17.56 16.19 -1.32
CA ASP A 108 17.65 17.62 -1.01
C ASP A 108 16.54 18.42 -1.72
N GLU A 109 16.32 18.12 -3.00
CA GLU A 109 15.34 18.85 -3.81
C GLU A 109 13.91 18.55 -3.38
N LEU A 110 13.60 17.28 -3.13
CA LEU A 110 12.25 16.88 -2.68
C LEU A 110 11.95 17.45 -1.29
N GLU A 111 12.94 17.41 -0.38
CA GLU A 111 12.78 17.98 0.95
C GLU A 111 12.53 19.48 0.90
N PHE A 112 13.33 20.22 0.10
CA PHE A 112 13.16 21.66 -0.08
C PHE A 112 11.75 22.01 -0.60
N MET A 113 11.18 21.15 -1.46
CA MET A 113 9.84 21.34 -2.03
C MET A 113 8.71 20.82 -1.12
N ALA A 114 9.01 20.23 0.04
CA ALA A 114 8.04 19.51 0.87
C ALA A 114 7.23 18.51 0.01
N SER A 115 7.94 17.76 -0.83
CA SER A 115 7.38 16.79 -1.77
C SER A 115 7.99 15.42 -1.51
N SER A 116 7.33 14.36 -1.98
CA SER A 116 7.90 13.01 -1.91
C SER A 116 7.67 12.25 -3.21
N VAL A 117 8.64 11.41 -3.56
CA VAL A 117 8.52 10.40 -4.61
C VAL A 117 9.02 9.10 -3.99
N GLU A 118 8.20 8.06 -4.02
CA GLU A 118 8.54 6.77 -3.41
C GLU A 118 8.30 5.64 -4.40
N SER A 119 9.07 4.56 -4.27
CA SER A 119 8.93 3.39 -5.15
C SER A 119 8.93 2.11 -4.34
N GLY A 120 8.19 1.12 -4.83
CA GLY A 120 8.18 -0.20 -4.21
C GLY A 120 7.55 -1.23 -5.13
N ILE A 121 7.92 -2.49 -4.95
CA ILE A 121 7.34 -3.59 -5.73
C ILE A 121 6.92 -4.69 -4.75
N GLY A 122 5.62 -5.01 -4.79
CA GLY A 122 5.03 -6.06 -3.96
C GLY A 122 4.93 -7.40 -4.68
N ALA A 123 3.97 -8.20 -4.26
CA ALA A 123 3.79 -9.55 -4.82
C ALA A 123 3.36 -9.52 -6.29
N ASP A 124 2.39 -8.67 -6.64
CA ASP A 124 1.78 -8.65 -7.99
C ASP A 124 1.76 -7.26 -8.63
N MET A 125 2.20 -6.24 -7.92
CA MET A 125 2.12 -4.85 -8.37
C MET A 125 3.32 -4.04 -7.89
N GLY A 126 3.89 -3.27 -8.81
CA GLY A 126 4.84 -2.21 -8.49
C GLY A 126 4.12 -0.87 -8.42
N THR A 127 4.60 0.00 -7.56
CA THR A 127 4.07 1.37 -7.41
C THR A 127 5.20 2.38 -7.41
N VAL A 128 4.93 3.51 -8.02
CA VAL A 128 5.70 4.75 -7.80
C VAL A 128 4.66 5.81 -7.42
N SER A 129 4.86 6.46 -6.29
CA SER A 129 3.93 7.48 -5.80
C SER A 129 4.62 8.83 -5.68
N LEU A 130 3.81 9.88 -5.80
CA LEU A 130 4.22 11.27 -5.68
C LEU A 130 3.21 11.98 -4.77
N THR A 131 3.71 12.78 -3.83
CA THR A 131 2.92 13.76 -3.10
C THR A 131 3.61 15.11 -3.22
N ALA A 132 2.89 16.14 -3.62
CA ALA A 132 3.47 17.47 -3.81
C ALA A 132 2.45 18.57 -3.51
N LEU A 133 2.95 19.70 -3.00
CA LEU A 133 2.17 20.92 -3.03
C LEU A 133 1.90 21.30 -4.49
N LYS A 134 0.71 21.83 -4.76
CA LYS A 134 0.30 22.25 -6.12
C LYS A 134 1.35 23.10 -6.83
N LYS A 135 1.98 24.06 -6.11
CA LYS A 135 2.99 24.96 -6.69
C LYS A 135 4.27 24.24 -7.10
N ASN A 136 4.57 23.07 -6.51
CA ASN A 136 5.80 22.31 -6.77
C ASN A 136 5.53 21.10 -7.68
N PHE A 137 4.28 20.86 -8.07
CA PHE A 137 3.85 19.64 -8.76
C PHE A 137 4.64 19.39 -10.06
N SER A 138 4.80 20.41 -10.90
CA SER A 138 5.46 20.24 -12.20
C SER A 138 6.89 19.73 -12.06
N ARG A 139 7.64 20.25 -11.07
CA ARG A 139 9.02 19.80 -10.83
C ARG A 139 9.05 18.40 -10.20
N THR A 140 8.16 18.14 -9.23
CA THR A 140 8.06 16.81 -8.62
C THR A 140 7.63 15.74 -9.65
N LEU A 141 6.76 16.11 -10.60
CA LEU A 141 6.35 15.23 -11.70
C LEU A 141 7.55 14.84 -12.59
N GLN A 142 8.47 15.78 -12.86
CA GLN A 142 9.70 15.46 -13.60
C GLN A 142 10.52 14.41 -12.84
N ILE A 143 10.76 14.62 -11.54
CA ILE A 143 11.50 13.64 -10.71
C ILE A 143 10.77 12.28 -10.71
N PHE A 144 9.45 12.29 -10.50
CA PHE A 144 8.61 11.08 -10.53
C PHE A 144 8.80 10.32 -11.85
N SER A 145 8.77 11.02 -12.98
CA SER A 145 8.92 10.38 -14.29
C SER A 145 10.30 9.77 -14.46
N GLN A 146 11.36 10.43 -13.95
CA GLN A 146 12.71 9.87 -13.99
C GLN A 146 12.80 8.59 -13.13
N VAL A 147 12.26 8.62 -11.92
CA VAL A 147 12.23 7.42 -11.04
C VAL A 147 11.44 6.29 -11.71
N LEU A 148 10.30 6.62 -12.33
CA LEU A 148 9.42 5.62 -12.95
C LEU A 148 10.05 4.99 -14.21
N LEU A 149 10.69 5.79 -15.07
CA LEU A 149 11.10 5.36 -16.41
C LEU A 149 12.62 5.22 -16.59
N HIS A 150 13.41 5.98 -15.85
CA HIS A 150 14.86 6.09 -16.03
C HIS A 150 15.65 5.99 -14.73
N PRO A 151 15.35 5.00 -13.87
CA PRO A 151 16.14 4.82 -12.64
C PRO A 151 17.57 4.39 -12.99
N ASP A 152 18.55 4.94 -12.28
CA ASP A 152 19.97 4.67 -12.54
C ASP A 152 20.45 3.36 -11.90
N PHE A 153 19.76 2.87 -10.85
CA PHE A 153 20.11 1.64 -10.16
C PHE A 153 21.58 1.60 -9.75
N SER A 154 22.01 2.62 -8.99
CA SER A 154 23.40 2.72 -8.54
C SER A 154 23.88 1.41 -7.87
N GLU A 155 25.05 0.90 -8.27
CA GLU A 155 25.64 -0.32 -7.69
C GLU A 155 25.84 -0.15 -6.19
N LYS A 156 26.29 1.02 -5.75
CA LYS A 156 26.49 1.33 -4.33
C LYS A 156 25.18 1.17 -3.53
N ARG A 157 24.06 1.69 -4.07
CA ARG A 157 22.75 1.60 -3.40
C ARG A 157 22.19 0.18 -3.46
N LEU A 158 22.43 -0.55 -4.55
CA LEU A 158 22.06 -1.96 -4.65
C LEU A 158 22.77 -2.78 -3.58
N GLU A 159 24.04 -2.51 -3.35
CA GLU A 159 24.81 -3.21 -2.31
C GLU A 159 24.29 -2.87 -0.90
N ILE A 160 23.85 -1.64 -0.66
CA ILE A 160 23.20 -1.27 0.61
C ILE A 160 21.89 -2.06 0.76
N ALA A 161 21.04 -2.10 -0.28
CA ALA A 161 19.79 -2.86 -0.26
C ALA A 161 20.04 -4.35 -0.02
N ARG A 162 21.08 -4.91 -0.66
CA ARG A 162 21.49 -6.30 -0.46
C ARG A 162 21.81 -6.57 1.01
N ARG A 163 22.63 -5.72 1.62
CA ARG A 163 23.01 -5.87 3.05
C ARG A 163 21.78 -5.76 3.95
N GLN A 164 20.87 -4.84 3.67
CA GLN A 164 19.61 -4.70 4.41
C GLN A 164 18.75 -5.96 4.28
N ALA A 165 18.63 -6.51 3.07
CA ALA A 165 17.88 -7.74 2.84
C ALA A 165 18.50 -8.93 3.60
N ILE A 166 19.82 -9.07 3.56
CA ILE A 166 20.55 -10.11 4.30
C ILE A 166 20.31 -9.96 5.81
N GLU A 167 20.38 -8.75 6.33
CA GLU A 167 20.14 -8.49 7.75
C GLU A 167 18.67 -8.80 8.13
N GLY A 168 17.72 -8.49 7.26
CA GLY A 168 16.34 -8.91 7.44
C GLY A 168 16.21 -10.44 7.51
N LEU A 169 16.90 -11.15 6.61
CA LEU A 169 16.91 -12.61 6.62
C LEU A 169 17.53 -13.20 7.90
N ARG A 170 18.57 -12.56 8.45
CA ARG A 170 19.15 -13.00 9.73
C ARG A 170 18.14 -12.92 10.86
N ARG A 171 17.30 -11.90 10.86
CA ARG A 171 16.33 -11.63 11.91
C ARG A 171 14.96 -12.27 11.64
N GLN A 172 14.75 -12.90 10.50
CA GLN A 172 13.42 -13.42 10.10
C GLN A 172 12.84 -14.47 11.07
N ASN A 173 13.69 -15.02 11.94
CA ASN A 173 13.28 -16.00 12.95
C ASN A 173 13.24 -15.41 14.37
N ASP A 174 13.38 -14.09 14.54
CA ASP A 174 13.36 -13.47 15.86
C ASP A 174 11.93 -13.41 16.42
N ASP A 175 10.95 -13.10 15.57
CA ASP A 175 9.54 -12.98 15.99
C ASP A 175 8.76 -14.24 15.62
N PRO A 176 8.16 -14.94 16.60
CA PRO A 176 7.32 -16.12 16.33
C PRO A 176 6.15 -15.84 15.39
N LYS A 177 5.62 -14.61 15.36
CA LYS A 177 4.51 -14.24 14.46
C LYS A 177 4.96 -14.25 13.00
N GLU A 178 6.18 -13.76 12.75
CA GLU A 178 6.76 -13.76 11.41
C GLU A 178 7.05 -15.19 10.93
N ILE A 179 7.60 -16.03 11.84
CA ILE A 179 7.82 -17.45 11.54
C ILE A 179 6.48 -18.11 11.13
N ALA A 180 5.47 -18.01 12.00
CA ALA A 180 4.17 -18.64 11.76
C ALA A 180 3.51 -18.11 10.48
N GLY A 181 3.63 -16.80 10.23
CA GLY A 181 3.09 -16.18 8.99
C GLY A 181 3.77 -16.68 7.74
N ARG A 182 5.09 -16.78 7.77
CA ARG A 182 5.88 -17.29 6.64
C ARG A 182 5.58 -18.76 6.36
N GLU A 183 5.57 -19.57 7.41
CA GLU A 183 5.41 -21.03 7.23
C GLU A 183 3.98 -21.39 6.76
N ILE A 184 2.95 -20.73 7.29
CA ILE A 184 1.60 -20.97 6.77
C ILE A 184 1.46 -20.52 5.31
N ASN A 185 2.06 -19.36 4.96
CA ASN A 185 2.03 -18.88 3.57
C ASN A 185 2.72 -19.88 2.64
N ARG A 186 3.90 -20.38 3.05
CA ARG A 186 4.65 -21.39 2.32
C ARG A 186 3.84 -22.68 2.13
N ALA A 187 3.14 -23.13 3.16
CA ALA A 187 2.32 -24.34 3.11
C ALA A 187 1.10 -24.16 2.19
N ILE A 188 0.37 -23.04 2.34
CA ILE A 188 -0.82 -22.75 1.53
C ILE A 188 -0.47 -22.61 0.05
N TYR A 189 0.67 -21.97 -0.26
CA TYR A 189 1.11 -21.68 -1.63
C TYR A 189 2.25 -22.59 -2.09
N ALA A 190 2.33 -23.82 -1.58
CA ALA A 190 3.42 -24.73 -1.95
C ALA A 190 3.46 -24.96 -3.48
N GLY A 191 4.61 -24.72 -4.09
CA GLY A 191 4.82 -24.83 -5.54
C GLY A 191 4.24 -23.68 -6.35
N HIS A 192 3.88 -22.60 -5.71
CA HIS A 192 3.36 -21.39 -6.35
C HIS A 192 4.30 -20.20 -6.02
N PRO A 193 4.50 -19.24 -6.94
CA PRO A 193 5.40 -18.10 -6.65
C PRO A 193 5.10 -17.34 -5.35
N LEU A 194 3.84 -17.27 -4.93
CA LEU A 194 3.47 -16.62 -3.66
C LEU A 194 3.96 -17.37 -2.42
N GLY A 195 4.33 -18.64 -2.55
CA GLY A 195 4.88 -19.45 -1.45
C GLY A 195 6.41 -19.50 -1.44
N GLU A 196 7.05 -18.92 -2.45
CA GLU A 196 8.51 -18.89 -2.51
C GLU A 196 9.08 -17.97 -1.41
N VAL A 197 10.18 -18.41 -0.83
CA VAL A 197 10.83 -17.69 0.29
C VAL A 197 12.20 -17.19 -0.17
N THR A 198 12.46 -15.94 0.08
CA THR A 198 13.76 -15.33 -0.18
C THR A 198 14.84 -15.99 0.70
N THR A 199 15.99 -16.26 0.11
CA THR A 199 17.12 -16.91 0.78
C THR A 199 18.39 -16.06 0.66
N PHE A 200 19.41 -16.39 1.48
CA PHE A 200 20.73 -15.76 1.35
C PHE A 200 21.31 -15.96 -0.06
N ALA A 201 21.15 -17.16 -0.60
CA ALA A 201 21.67 -17.50 -1.93
C ALA A 201 20.94 -16.71 -3.03
N SER A 202 19.61 -16.60 -2.95
CA SER A 202 18.85 -15.86 -3.95
C SER A 202 19.21 -14.36 -3.93
N ILE A 203 19.34 -13.76 -2.74
CA ILE A 203 19.73 -12.34 -2.63
C ILE A 203 21.17 -12.13 -3.16
N ALA A 204 22.08 -13.05 -2.84
CA ALA A 204 23.47 -12.94 -3.29
C ALA A 204 23.61 -13.06 -4.82
N SER A 205 22.73 -13.82 -5.47
CA SER A 205 22.75 -14.03 -6.92
C SER A 205 22.26 -12.84 -7.74
N ILE A 206 21.48 -11.92 -7.13
CA ILE A 206 20.87 -10.80 -7.86
C ILE A 206 21.94 -9.78 -8.25
N THR A 207 22.05 -9.48 -9.53
CA THR A 207 22.99 -8.49 -10.06
C THR A 207 22.26 -7.20 -10.44
N ARG A 208 23.01 -6.12 -10.66
CA ARG A 208 22.43 -4.87 -11.20
C ARG A 208 21.78 -5.12 -12.56
N GLN A 209 22.39 -5.99 -13.38
CA GLN A 209 21.82 -6.33 -14.70
C GLN A 209 20.43 -6.98 -14.55
N ASP A 210 20.23 -7.83 -13.55
CA ASP A 210 18.92 -8.45 -13.29
C ASP A 210 17.88 -7.41 -12.90
N VAL A 211 18.26 -6.46 -12.03
CA VAL A 211 17.39 -5.37 -11.61
C VAL A 211 16.97 -4.49 -12.79
N VAL A 212 17.94 -4.10 -13.63
CA VAL A 212 17.69 -3.30 -14.85
C VAL A 212 16.80 -4.08 -15.82
N ALA A 213 17.07 -5.37 -16.02
CA ALA A 213 16.28 -6.23 -16.91
C ALA A 213 14.83 -6.37 -16.41
N PHE A 214 14.65 -6.56 -15.10
CA PHE A 214 13.33 -6.60 -14.49
C PHE A 214 12.57 -5.30 -14.72
N HIS A 215 13.21 -4.17 -14.44
CA HIS A 215 12.58 -2.86 -14.66
C HIS A 215 12.19 -2.68 -16.13
N ARG A 216 13.12 -2.87 -17.06
CA ARG A 216 12.87 -2.70 -18.51
C ARG A 216 11.73 -3.60 -19.02
N ARG A 217 11.59 -4.78 -18.43
CA ARG A 217 10.55 -5.72 -18.82
C ARG A 217 9.17 -5.22 -18.42
N PHE A 218 9.02 -4.73 -17.20
CA PHE A 218 7.70 -4.48 -16.62
C PHE A 218 7.29 -3.00 -16.57
N TYR A 219 8.24 -2.06 -16.45
CA TYR A 219 7.95 -0.63 -16.30
C TYR A 219 7.82 0.03 -17.67
N ARG A 220 6.66 -0.18 -18.27
CA ARG A 220 6.31 0.27 -19.63
C ARG A 220 4.95 0.95 -19.57
N LEU A 221 4.75 1.98 -20.41
CA LEU A 221 3.51 2.77 -20.43
C LEU A 221 2.26 1.93 -20.74
N ASP A 222 2.43 0.85 -21.53
CA ASP A 222 1.32 -0.07 -21.85
C ASP A 222 1.04 -1.09 -20.75
N ASN A 223 1.80 -1.07 -19.65
CA ASN A 223 1.67 -2.01 -18.52
C ASN A 223 1.36 -1.29 -17.21
N MET A 224 0.91 -0.03 -17.27
CA MET A 224 0.65 0.74 -16.06
C MET A 224 -0.60 1.60 -16.19
N ILE A 225 -1.10 2.03 -15.06
CA ILE A 225 -2.15 3.05 -14.96
C ILE A 225 -1.68 4.13 -14.00
N LEU A 226 -2.17 5.36 -14.18
CA LEU A 226 -1.98 6.45 -13.23
C LEU A 226 -3.27 6.75 -12.49
N ALA A 227 -3.16 7.05 -11.22
CA ALA A 227 -4.24 7.65 -10.42
C ALA A 227 -3.74 8.99 -9.91
N VAL A 228 -4.53 10.04 -10.07
CA VAL A 228 -4.20 11.40 -9.62
C VAL A 228 -5.38 11.95 -8.81
N SER A 229 -5.08 12.44 -7.61
CA SER A 229 -6.09 13.10 -6.77
C SER A 229 -5.53 14.40 -6.20
N GLY A 230 -6.40 15.37 -5.94
CA GLY A 230 -6.02 16.63 -5.32
C GLY A 230 -6.42 17.88 -6.09
N ASP A 231 -5.76 19.00 -5.77
CA ASP A 231 -6.08 20.31 -6.34
C ASP A 231 -5.30 20.56 -7.63
N PHE A 232 -5.84 20.10 -8.74
CA PHE A 232 -5.25 20.33 -10.06
C PHE A 232 -6.25 20.97 -11.02
N ASP A 233 -5.73 21.70 -12.01
CA ASP A 233 -6.51 22.05 -13.20
C ASP A 233 -6.40 20.88 -14.18
N ARG A 234 -7.55 20.39 -14.64
CA ARG A 234 -7.62 19.21 -15.50
C ARG A 234 -6.85 19.40 -16.81
N THR A 235 -7.02 20.54 -17.46
CA THR A 235 -6.42 20.80 -18.77
C THR A 235 -4.89 20.93 -18.67
N ALA A 236 -4.43 21.69 -17.67
CA ALA A 236 -3.01 21.86 -17.39
C ALA A 236 -2.35 20.52 -17.04
N LEU A 237 -2.99 19.73 -16.16
CA LEU A 237 -2.49 18.42 -15.74
C LEU A 237 -2.32 17.49 -16.95
N LEU A 238 -3.35 17.34 -17.79
CA LEU A 238 -3.28 16.46 -18.97
C LEU A 238 -2.21 16.92 -19.96
N LYS A 239 -2.03 18.22 -20.12
CA LYS A 239 -0.97 18.78 -20.95
C LYS A 239 0.42 18.40 -20.42
N GLU A 240 0.62 18.54 -19.09
CA GLU A 240 1.90 18.16 -18.46
C GLU A 240 2.16 16.66 -18.54
N LEU A 241 1.15 15.84 -18.27
CA LEU A 241 1.29 14.37 -18.34
C LEU A 241 1.62 13.94 -19.78
N ASN A 242 0.94 14.49 -20.78
CA ASN A 242 1.25 14.18 -22.19
C ASN A 242 2.65 14.64 -22.58
N ALA A 243 3.13 15.78 -22.06
CA ALA A 243 4.48 16.25 -22.33
C ALA A 243 5.53 15.31 -21.73
N VAL A 244 5.30 14.87 -20.48
CA VAL A 244 6.24 14.00 -19.76
C VAL A 244 6.30 12.58 -20.36
N PHE A 245 5.14 12.02 -20.72
CA PHE A 245 5.06 10.62 -21.20
C PHE A 245 5.03 10.50 -22.73
N LYS A 246 5.31 11.57 -23.47
CA LYS A 246 5.19 11.62 -24.93
C LYS A 246 6.19 10.73 -25.67
N THR A 247 7.40 10.61 -25.15
CA THR A 247 8.51 9.95 -25.85
C THR A 247 8.55 8.43 -25.71
N GLU A 248 7.79 7.89 -24.80
CA GLU A 248 7.84 6.46 -24.44
C GLU A 248 6.77 5.64 -25.20
N LYS A 249 6.88 5.59 -26.53
CA LYS A 249 6.01 4.69 -27.30
C LYS A 249 6.42 3.24 -27.08
N SER A 250 5.49 2.44 -26.59
CA SER A 250 5.69 0.99 -26.46
C SER A 250 5.86 0.38 -27.86
N ARG A 251 6.95 -0.36 -28.05
CA ARG A 251 7.32 -0.92 -29.37
C ARG A 251 6.67 -2.27 -29.65
N THR A 252 6.41 -3.07 -28.62
CA THR A 252 5.87 -4.42 -28.76
C THR A 252 4.98 -4.70 -27.54
N ALA A 253 3.81 -5.26 -27.76
CA ALA A 253 2.89 -5.59 -26.65
C ALA A 253 3.60 -6.47 -25.62
N LEU A 254 3.47 -6.13 -24.34
CA LEU A 254 4.06 -6.91 -23.26
C LEU A 254 3.27 -8.21 -23.05
N ALA A 255 3.95 -9.33 -23.24
CA ALA A 255 3.43 -10.62 -22.83
C ALA A 255 3.84 -10.88 -21.38
N LEU A 256 2.92 -10.67 -20.45
CA LEU A 256 3.17 -11.00 -19.04
C LEU A 256 3.27 -12.53 -18.89
N PRO A 257 4.22 -13.02 -18.10
CA PRO A 257 4.24 -14.44 -17.77
C PRO A 257 2.93 -14.85 -17.10
N GLU A 258 2.45 -16.04 -17.43
CA GLU A 258 1.27 -16.56 -16.76
C GLU A 258 1.63 -16.98 -15.34
N VAL A 259 0.87 -16.48 -14.37
CA VAL A 259 1.00 -16.91 -12.98
C VAL A 259 0.03 -18.08 -12.78
N PRO A 260 0.52 -19.26 -12.38
CA PRO A 260 -0.37 -20.41 -12.21
C PRO A 260 -1.41 -20.16 -11.14
N GLN A 261 -2.52 -20.90 -11.18
CA GLN A 261 -3.49 -20.86 -10.09
C GLN A 261 -2.94 -21.67 -8.90
N PRO A 262 -3.00 -21.11 -7.68
CA PRO A 262 -2.58 -21.90 -6.53
C PRO A 262 -3.50 -23.11 -6.34
N GLN A 263 -2.91 -24.25 -6.03
CA GLN A 263 -3.65 -25.50 -5.86
C GLN A 263 -3.83 -25.79 -4.37
N GLN A 264 -5.06 -26.09 -3.98
CA GLN A 264 -5.32 -26.49 -2.60
C GLN A 264 -4.78 -27.90 -2.37
N ARG A 265 -3.80 -28.02 -1.49
CA ARG A 265 -3.14 -29.31 -1.17
C ARG A 265 -3.40 -29.76 0.26
N LEU A 266 -4.07 -28.93 1.06
CA LEU A 266 -4.18 -29.15 2.48
C LEU A 266 -5.19 -30.23 2.84
N GLN A 267 -4.75 -31.23 3.59
CA GLN A 267 -5.57 -32.28 4.15
C GLN A 267 -5.37 -32.32 5.68
N GLY A 268 -5.67 -31.21 6.34
CA GLY A 268 -5.59 -31.11 7.78
C GLY A 268 -4.16 -31.28 8.34
N GLU A 269 -3.21 -30.58 7.76
CA GLU A 269 -1.80 -30.63 8.20
C GLU A 269 -1.54 -29.69 9.39
N VAL A 270 -0.81 -30.17 10.37
CA VAL A 270 -0.33 -29.35 11.50
C VAL A 270 1.18 -29.21 11.42
N LEU A 271 1.67 -28.01 11.27
CA LEU A 271 3.10 -27.68 11.26
C LEU A 271 3.49 -27.13 12.63
N TYR A 272 4.52 -27.68 13.22
CA TYR A 272 4.99 -27.30 14.55
C TYR A 272 6.41 -26.76 14.50
N GLY A 273 6.59 -25.48 14.84
CA GLY A 273 7.88 -24.85 14.99
C GLY A 273 8.22 -24.61 16.46
N LYS A 274 9.23 -25.30 16.97
CA LYS A 274 9.66 -25.12 18.35
C LYS A 274 10.54 -23.88 18.48
N LYS A 275 10.17 -23.01 19.44
CA LYS A 275 10.97 -21.84 19.83
C LYS A 275 10.77 -21.60 21.32
N ASP A 276 11.83 -21.20 22.00
CA ASP A 276 11.79 -20.91 23.45
C ASP A 276 11.17 -19.52 23.66
N VAL A 277 9.86 -19.49 23.82
CA VAL A 277 9.08 -18.27 24.02
C VAL A 277 7.97 -18.54 25.03
N ASN A 278 7.51 -17.48 25.71
CA ASN A 278 6.46 -17.57 26.73
C ASN A 278 5.04 -17.59 26.16
N GLN A 279 4.88 -17.42 24.85
CA GLN A 279 3.55 -17.40 24.19
C GLN A 279 3.62 -18.18 22.88
N THR A 280 2.66 -19.04 22.65
CA THR A 280 2.51 -19.76 21.38
C THR A 280 1.75 -18.90 20.38
N VAL A 281 2.25 -18.83 19.14
CA VAL A 281 1.55 -18.20 18.03
C VAL A 281 0.93 -19.30 17.17
N ILE A 282 -0.39 -19.21 16.98
CA ILE A 282 -1.14 -20.15 16.14
C ILE A 282 -1.65 -19.41 14.90
N ARG A 283 -1.34 -19.95 13.73
CA ARG A 283 -1.91 -19.51 12.46
C ARG A 283 -2.65 -20.68 11.83
N MET A 284 -3.87 -20.41 11.37
CA MET A 284 -4.72 -21.43 10.75
C MET A 284 -5.31 -20.83 9.47
N GLY A 285 -5.32 -21.60 8.38
CA GLY A 285 -5.84 -21.07 7.13
C GLY A 285 -5.85 -22.06 5.99
N HIS A 286 -6.45 -21.65 4.90
CA HIS A 286 -6.48 -22.36 3.63
C HIS A 286 -6.64 -21.36 2.49
N LEU A 287 -6.57 -21.79 1.25
CA LEU A 287 -6.85 -20.91 0.11
C LEU A 287 -8.26 -20.35 0.21
N GLY A 288 -8.36 -19.04 0.07
CA GLY A 288 -9.62 -18.32 0.07
C GLY A 288 -10.18 -18.11 -1.33
N LEU A 289 -11.03 -17.09 -1.45
CA LEU A 289 -11.62 -16.70 -2.73
C LEU A 289 -10.75 -15.67 -3.46
N SER A 290 -10.88 -15.67 -4.77
CA SER A 290 -10.39 -14.58 -5.61
C SER A 290 -11.16 -13.29 -5.28
N LYS A 291 -10.48 -12.14 -5.40
CA LYS A 291 -11.14 -10.84 -5.23
C LYS A 291 -12.26 -10.58 -6.24
N ASP A 292 -12.24 -11.30 -7.37
CA ASP A 292 -13.25 -11.18 -8.43
C ASP A 292 -14.40 -12.17 -8.25
N SER A 293 -14.39 -12.96 -7.17
CA SER A 293 -15.49 -13.90 -6.87
C SER A 293 -16.78 -13.13 -6.58
N PRO A 294 -17.93 -13.60 -7.09
CA PRO A 294 -19.23 -12.99 -6.73
C PRO A 294 -19.52 -13.09 -5.23
N ASP A 295 -18.92 -14.05 -4.53
CA ASP A 295 -19.14 -14.28 -3.10
C ASP A 295 -18.22 -13.43 -2.20
N ILE A 296 -17.39 -12.57 -2.76
CA ILE A 296 -16.37 -11.85 -1.99
C ILE A 296 -16.97 -11.02 -0.85
N TYR A 297 -18.13 -10.39 -1.08
CA TYR A 297 -18.78 -9.57 -0.04
C TYR A 297 -19.40 -10.45 1.05
N ALA A 298 -19.95 -11.61 0.71
CA ALA A 298 -20.47 -12.57 1.68
C ALA A 298 -19.35 -13.09 2.59
N VAL A 299 -18.19 -13.42 1.99
CA VAL A 299 -17.03 -13.90 2.76
C VAL A 299 -16.44 -12.78 3.63
N ARG A 300 -16.43 -11.54 3.17
CA ARG A 300 -16.01 -10.39 4.00
C ARG A 300 -16.92 -10.21 5.21
N LEU A 301 -18.23 -10.36 5.02
CA LEU A 301 -19.17 -10.29 6.13
C LEU A 301 -18.97 -11.45 7.11
N LEU A 302 -18.80 -12.66 6.59
CA LEU A 302 -18.47 -13.83 7.41
C LEU A 302 -17.20 -13.60 8.23
N ASP A 303 -16.15 -13.10 7.59
CA ASP A 303 -14.88 -12.79 8.25
C ASP A 303 -15.07 -11.77 9.37
N TYR A 304 -15.86 -10.71 9.13
CA TYR A 304 -16.15 -9.68 10.14
C TYR A 304 -16.87 -10.28 11.35
N ILE A 305 -17.84 -11.15 11.12
CA ILE A 305 -18.61 -11.84 12.18
C ILE A 305 -17.70 -12.80 12.94
N LEU A 306 -16.85 -13.54 12.23
CA LEU A 306 -16.00 -14.58 12.82
C LEU A 306 -14.87 -14.00 13.67
N GLY A 307 -14.09 -13.05 13.13
CA GLY A 307 -12.91 -12.55 13.82
C GLY A 307 -12.50 -11.12 13.50
N GLY A 308 -13.28 -10.39 12.68
CA GLY A 308 -12.90 -9.07 12.18
C GLY A 308 -13.21 -7.89 13.09
N SER A 309 -13.75 -8.12 14.31
CA SER A 309 -14.11 -7.02 15.22
C SER A 309 -13.92 -7.43 16.69
N PHE A 310 -13.96 -6.45 17.59
CA PHE A 310 -13.88 -6.70 19.03
C PHE A 310 -15.07 -7.49 19.56
N THR A 311 -16.21 -7.45 18.87
CA THR A 311 -17.42 -8.19 19.24
C THR A 311 -17.61 -9.46 18.41
N SER A 312 -16.60 -9.84 17.63
CA SER A 312 -16.63 -11.04 16.79
C SER A 312 -16.65 -12.32 17.65
N ARG A 313 -17.07 -13.42 17.04
CA ARG A 313 -17.22 -14.70 17.76
C ARG A 313 -15.89 -15.19 18.36
N LEU A 314 -14.80 -15.11 17.60
CA LEU A 314 -13.48 -15.52 18.09
C LEU A 314 -13.02 -14.61 19.25
N THR A 315 -13.18 -13.31 19.13
CA THR A 315 -12.76 -12.35 20.16
C THR A 315 -13.57 -12.57 21.44
N MET A 316 -14.88 -12.67 21.32
CA MET A 316 -15.74 -12.89 22.49
C MET A 316 -15.43 -14.21 23.17
N GLU A 317 -15.26 -15.29 22.41
CA GLU A 317 -15.04 -16.61 23.02
C GLU A 317 -13.63 -16.76 23.58
N ILE A 318 -12.59 -16.53 22.75
CA ILE A 318 -11.21 -16.87 23.11
C ILE A 318 -10.57 -15.81 24.03
N ARG A 319 -10.83 -14.53 23.73
CA ARG A 319 -10.24 -13.43 24.51
C ARG A 319 -11.08 -13.09 25.72
N THR A 320 -12.40 -12.87 25.54
CA THR A 320 -13.25 -12.31 26.62
C THR A 320 -13.71 -13.38 27.60
N ASN A 321 -14.28 -14.49 27.09
CA ASN A 321 -14.86 -15.53 27.94
C ASN A 321 -13.79 -16.43 28.54
N GLN A 322 -12.82 -16.88 27.75
CA GLN A 322 -11.83 -17.88 28.19
C GLN A 322 -10.47 -17.26 28.60
N GLY A 323 -10.18 -16.02 28.22
CA GLY A 323 -8.92 -15.36 28.57
C GLY A 323 -7.66 -16.03 28.00
N LEU A 324 -7.79 -16.81 26.93
CA LEU A 324 -6.70 -17.61 26.37
C LEU A 324 -5.73 -16.81 25.51
N ALA A 325 -6.18 -15.68 24.93
CA ALA A 325 -5.34 -14.88 24.05
C ALA A 325 -5.72 -13.40 24.14
N TYR A 326 -4.73 -12.54 24.17
CA TYR A 326 -4.95 -11.09 24.10
C TYR A 326 -5.41 -10.66 22.71
N ASN A 327 -4.89 -11.32 21.68
CA ASN A 327 -5.23 -11.00 20.28
C ASN A 327 -5.62 -12.26 19.52
N VAL A 328 -6.82 -12.23 18.96
CA VAL A 328 -7.35 -13.30 18.11
C VAL A 328 -8.23 -12.66 17.04
N GLY A 329 -8.17 -13.18 15.84
CA GLY A 329 -8.98 -12.63 14.74
C GLY A 329 -8.91 -13.48 13.48
N SER A 330 -9.73 -13.12 12.51
CA SER A 330 -9.71 -13.70 11.16
C SER A 330 -9.58 -12.60 10.13
N HIS A 331 -9.11 -12.95 8.95
CA HIS A 331 -9.05 -12.02 7.83
C HIS A 331 -8.98 -12.78 6.50
N UNK A 332 -9.60 -12.41 5.53
CA UNK A 332 -9.68 -12.96 4.31
C UNK A 332 -8.65 -12.40 3.52
N UNK A 333 -7.72 -12.87 3.35
CA UNK A 333 -6.87 -12.48 2.54
C UNK A 333 -7.36 -12.60 1.25
N UNK A 334 -7.41 -11.90 0.86
CA UNK A 334 -7.84 -11.87 -0.35
C UNK A 334 -6.77 -12.32 -1.12
N UNK A 335 -6.72 -13.17 -1.26
CA UNK A 335 -5.91 -13.60 -2.05
C UNK A 335 -6.01 -12.87 -3.17
N ARG A 336 -5.02 -12.28 -3.49
CA ARG A 336 -4.87 -11.54 -4.73
C ARG A 336 -4.74 -12.54 -5.88
N ASN A 337 -5.57 -12.36 -6.86
CA ASN A 337 -5.59 -13.23 -8.03
C ASN A 337 -4.50 -12.86 -9.05
N PRO A 338 -4.13 -13.81 -9.89
CA PRO A 338 -3.30 -13.52 -11.07
C PRO A 338 -3.93 -12.43 -11.97
N PRO A 339 -3.16 -11.89 -12.89
CA PRO A 339 -3.31 -10.54 -13.45
C PRO A 339 -4.72 -10.21 -13.90
N LEU A 340 -5.12 -9.00 -13.50
CA LEU A 340 -6.33 -8.34 -14.03
C LEU A 340 -6.43 -8.62 -15.54
N LYS A 341 -7.51 -9.27 -15.94
CA LYS A 341 -7.94 -9.29 -17.34
C LYS A 341 -7.87 -7.84 -17.83
N ARG A 342 -7.43 -7.63 -19.04
CA ARG A 342 -7.23 -6.32 -19.66
C ARG A 342 -8.18 -5.27 -19.07
N LEU A 343 -7.60 -4.20 -18.54
CA LEU A 343 -8.36 -3.01 -18.20
C LEU A 343 -8.82 -2.40 -19.53
N THR A 344 -9.93 -2.94 -20.08
CA THR A 344 -10.56 -2.36 -21.27
C THR A 344 -11.39 -1.15 -20.89
#